data_dcb9c87cd069f39cb2941b1f9eccd9e2
#
_entry.id   dcb9c87cd069f39cb2941b1f9eccd9e2
#
_cell.length_a   1.000
_cell.length_b   1.000
_cell.length_c   1.000
_cell.angle_alpha   90.00
_cell.angle_beta   90.00
_cell.angle_gamma   90.00
#
_symmetry.space_group_name_H-M   'P 1'
#
loop_
_entity.id
_entity.type
_entity.pdbx_description
1 polymer ?
#
loop_
_entity_poly.entity_id
_entity_poly.type
_entity_poly.pdbx_seq_one_letter_code
_entity_poly.pdbx_strand_id
1 'polypeptide(L)'
;MIGIALSLMLAFQQAQPQTQPPLSDPPGTVPQRSDRIDDHMPSSFKREPSTPEGLRAIQQFGGCVADASTDKARATLASDFRTPGYRRAMYQLVEANRNCPSFRGYTRLRASRLLFAGAMAERLVERDGLSVNRELAKAAGKPAASTYSSTDSGAMCVVRSVPDDVARLVATDVASDAEKAAADALQPAMAACLKTQRGEVTTDGLRAMLATAAFRSI
;
A
#
# COMPACT_ATOMS: atom_id res chain seq x y z
N MET A 1 5.12 -39.01 -68.53
CA MET A 1 4.36 -38.35 -67.44
C MET A 1 5.22 -37.19 -67.01
N ILE A 2 4.78 -35.97 -67.31
CA ILE A 2 5.54 -34.72 -67.22
C ILE A 2 5.20 -34.08 -65.88
N GLY A 3 6.23 -33.97 -65.02
CA GLY A 3 6.12 -33.27 -63.75
C GLY A 3 6.57 -31.81 -63.90
N ILE A 4 5.66 -30.87 -63.67
CA ILE A 4 5.93 -29.43 -63.73
C ILE A 4 6.35 -29.01 -62.33
N ALA A 5 7.62 -28.57 -62.19
CA ALA A 5 8.13 -27.91 -60.98
C ALA A 5 7.82 -26.40 -61.01
N LEU A 6 6.99 -25.98 -60.08
CA LEU A 6 6.64 -24.57 -59.90
C LEU A 6 7.60 -23.94 -58.88
N SER A 7 8.57 -23.14 -59.37
CA SER A 7 9.48 -22.37 -58.51
C SER A 7 8.82 -21.07 -58.06
N LEU A 8 8.56 -20.96 -56.71
CA LEU A 8 8.07 -19.76 -56.09
C LEU A 8 9.28 -18.89 -55.70
N MET A 9 9.50 -17.79 -56.43
CA MET A 9 10.47 -16.73 -56.03
C MET A 9 9.80 -15.83 -54.99
N LEU A 10 10.27 -15.93 -53.73
CA LEU A 10 9.96 -14.93 -52.70
C LEU A 10 10.86 -13.68 -52.90
N ALA A 11 10.23 -12.60 -53.32
CA ALA A 11 10.88 -11.27 -53.32
C ALA A 11 10.97 -10.73 -51.90
N PHE A 12 12.19 -10.64 -51.35
CA PHE A 12 12.47 -9.92 -50.12
C PHE A 12 12.43 -8.40 -50.44
N GLN A 13 11.34 -7.74 -49.99
CA GLN A 13 11.29 -6.29 -49.96
C GLN A 13 12.06 -5.81 -48.73
N GLN A 14 13.22 -5.20 -48.94
CA GLN A 14 13.99 -4.50 -47.92
C GLN A 14 13.25 -3.22 -47.55
N ALA A 15 12.74 -3.19 -46.30
CA ALA A 15 12.22 -1.97 -45.72
C ALA A 15 13.37 -1.00 -45.42
N GLN A 16 13.42 0.13 -46.12
CA GLN A 16 14.34 1.22 -45.83
C GLN A 16 14.00 1.84 -44.46
N PRO A 17 14.99 2.16 -43.60
CA PRO A 17 14.75 2.92 -42.41
C PRO A 17 14.35 4.35 -42.76
N GLN A 18 13.13 4.73 -42.48
CA GLN A 18 12.68 6.12 -42.58
C GLN A 18 13.30 6.90 -41.43
N THR A 19 14.27 7.75 -41.75
CA THR A 19 14.75 8.83 -40.88
C THR A 19 13.64 9.85 -40.74
N GLN A 20 12.91 9.80 -39.61
CA GLN A 20 11.99 10.87 -39.22
C GLN A 20 12.81 12.13 -38.93
N PRO A 21 12.42 13.30 -39.48
CA PRO A 21 13.01 14.56 -39.07
C PRO A 21 12.64 14.85 -37.59
N PRO A 22 13.53 15.57 -36.85
CA PRO A 22 13.23 15.92 -35.46
C PRO A 22 11.94 16.75 -35.43
N LEU A 23 10.96 16.27 -34.68
CA LEU A 23 9.75 17.02 -34.33
C LEU A 23 10.19 18.26 -33.54
N SER A 24 10.12 19.42 -34.20
CA SER A 24 10.16 20.71 -33.50
C SER A 24 8.95 20.82 -32.60
N ASP A 25 9.18 20.98 -31.28
CA ASP A 25 8.13 21.21 -30.29
C ASP A 25 7.29 22.42 -30.70
N PRO A 26 5.95 22.32 -30.71
CA PRO A 26 5.10 23.46 -30.98
C PRO A 26 5.27 24.51 -29.86
N PRO A 27 5.36 25.82 -30.21
CA PRO A 27 5.39 26.87 -29.19
C PRO A 27 4.06 26.91 -28.46
N GLY A 28 4.07 26.57 -27.17
CA GLY A 28 2.87 26.56 -26.34
C GLY A 28 2.70 25.30 -25.48
N THR A 29 3.75 24.53 -25.22
CA THR A 29 3.73 23.49 -24.20
C THR A 29 3.41 24.14 -22.85
N VAL A 30 2.14 23.99 -22.44
CA VAL A 30 1.74 24.21 -21.04
C VAL A 30 2.74 23.43 -20.20
N PRO A 31 3.45 24.06 -19.24
CA PRO A 31 4.38 23.32 -18.40
C PRO A 31 3.61 22.17 -17.78
N GLN A 32 4.02 20.94 -18.09
CA GLN A 32 3.53 19.76 -17.38
C GLN A 32 3.75 20.08 -15.92
N ARG A 33 2.64 20.26 -15.22
CA ARG A 33 2.63 20.38 -13.78
C ARG A 33 3.27 19.10 -13.28
N SER A 34 4.60 19.17 -13.15
CA SER A 34 5.41 18.07 -12.68
C SER A 34 4.78 17.56 -11.40
N ASP A 35 4.74 16.25 -11.23
CA ASP A 35 4.30 15.51 -10.05
C ASP A 35 5.12 15.85 -8.77
N ARG A 36 5.64 17.05 -8.66
CA ARG A 36 6.37 17.61 -7.52
C ARG A 36 5.43 18.16 -6.46
N ILE A 37 4.41 17.39 -6.10
CA ILE A 37 3.60 17.75 -4.93
C ILE A 37 4.41 17.55 -3.63
N ASP A 38 5.45 16.72 -3.66
CA ASP A 38 6.24 16.41 -2.48
C ASP A 38 7.51 17.27 -2.30
N ASP A 39 8.01 17.96 -3.35
CA ASP A 39 9.29 18.68 -3.29
C ASP A 39 9.18 20.14 -2.82
N HIS A 40 7.98 20.68 -2.64
CA HIS A 40 7.75 22.06 -2.23
C HIS A 40 7.00 22.19 -0.89
N MET A 41 6.97 21.16 -0.07
CA MET A 41 6.61 21.34 1.34
C MET A 41 7.80 22.01 2.02
N PRO A 42 7.64 23.25 2.52
CA PRO A 42 8.68 23.87 3.32
C PRO A 42 9.04 22.93 4.47
N SER A 43 10.34 22.70 4.67
CA SER A 43 10.92 21.84 5.71
C SER A 43 10.54 22.23 7.15
N SER A 44 9.75 23.27 7.31
CA SER A 44 9.24 23.80 8.57
C SER A 44 7.85 23.30 8.97
N PHE A 45 7.19 22.45 8.18
CA PHE A 45 5.99 21.77 8.68
C PHE A 45 6.42 20.74 9.72
N LYS A 46 6.48 21.14 10.99
CA LYS A 46 6.43 20.19 12.11
C LYS A 46 5.20 19.33 11.88
N ARG A 47 5.41 18.02 11.66
CA ARG A 47 4.29 17.07 11.65
C ARG A 47 3.67 17.14 13.04
N GLU A 48 2.49 17.73 13.12
CA GLU A 48 1.71 17.62 14.34
C GLU A 48 1.40 16.14 14.58
N PRO A 49 1.51 15.67 15.81
CA PRO A 49 1.12 14.31 16.16
C PRO A 49 -0.33 14.07 15.71
N SER A 50 -0.63 12.86 15.27
CA SER A 50 -2.01 12.48 14.96
C SER A 50 -2.85 12.55 16.23
N THR A 51 -4.02 13.19 16.16
CA THR A 51 -4.95 13.18 17.29
C THR A 51 -5.70 11.84 17.35
N PRO A 52 -6.14 11.39 18.54
CA PRO A 52 -6.95 10.17 18.67
C PRO A 52 -8.19 10.16 17.75
N GLU A 53 -8.87 11.31 17.63
CA GLU A 53 -10.04 11.47 16.76
C GLU A 53 -9.65 11.36 15.29
N GLY A 54 -8.53 11.93 14.89
CA GLY A 54 -7.99 11.83 13.54
C GLY A 54 -7.63 10.39 13.17
N LEU A 55 -7.02 9.64 14.09
CA LEU A 55 -6.71 8.22 13.91
C LEU A 55 -7.96 7.38 13.73
N ARG A 56 -8.98 7.56 14.58
CA ARG A 56 -10.27 6.87 14.45
C ARG A 56 -10.98 7.23 13.14
N ALA A 57 -10.93 8.50 12.73
CA ALA A 57 -11.51 8.93 11.45
C ALA A 57 -10.84 8.25 10.25
N ILE A 58 -9.50 8.12 10.25
CA ILE A 58 -8.77 7.40 9.19
C ILE A 58 -9.12 5.92 9.21
N GLN A 59 -9.23 5.30 10.38
CA GLN A 59 -9.62 3.89 10.50
C GLN A 59 -11.02 3.65 9.92
N GLN A 60 -11.99 4.47 10.30
CA GLN A 60 -13.36 4.39 9.77
C GLN A 60 -13.41 4.62 8.26
N PHE A 61 -12.67 5.62 7.77
CA PHE A 61 -12.60 5.91 6.34
C PHE A 61 -11.98 4.76 5.55
N GLY A 62 -10.82 4.25 6.00
CA GLY A 62 -10.16 3.12 5.37
C GLY A 62 -11.03 1.87 5.34
N GLY A 63 -11.73 1.58 6.44
CA GLY A 63 -12.71 0.48 6.52
C GLY A 63 -13.83 0.65 5.49
N CYS A 64 -14.45 1.83 5.43
CA CYS A 64 -15.50 2.12 4.45
C CYS A 64 -15.00 1.96 2.99
N VAL A 65 -13.80 2.46 2.68
CA VAL A 65 -13.20 2.30 1.33
C VAL A 65 -12.95 0.83 1.01
N ALA A 66 -12.47 0.05 1.96
CA ALA A 66 -12.24 -1.39 1.79
C ALA A 66 -13.55 -2.14 1.50
N ASP A 67 -14.65 -1.75 2.15
CA ASP A 67 -15.97 -2.34 1.91
C ASP A 67 -16.55 -1.93 0.55
N ALA A 68 -16.48 -0.64 0.23
CA ALA A 68 -17.07 -0.09 -0.99
C ALA A 68 -16.27 -0.43 -2.27
N SER A 69 -14.96 -0.64 -2.15
CA SER A 69 -14.04 -0.86 -3.28
C SER A 69 -13.12 -2.06 -3.05
N THR A 70 -13.64 -3.17 -2.55
CA THR A 70 -12.90 -4.35 -2.06
C THR A 70 -11.81 -4.83 -3.02
N ASP A 71 -12.15 -5.10 -4.27
CA ASP A 71 -11.20 -5.68 -5.23
C ASP A 71 -10.08 -4.70 -5.58
N LYS A 72 -10.41 -3.40 -5.71
CA LYS A 72 -9.42 -2.35 -5.96
C LYS A 72 -8.51 -2.15 -4.75
N ALA A 73 -9.06 -2.19 -3.54
CA ALA A 73 -8.29 -2.08 -2.31
C ALA A 73 -7.33 -3.28 -2.17
N ARG A 74 -7.80 -4.51 -2.37
CA ARG A 74 -6.97 -5.73 -2.38
C ARG A 74 -5.83 -5.64 -3.41
N ALA A 75 -6.14 -5.32 -4.66
CA ALA A 75 -5.14 -5.19 -5.72
C ALA A 75 -4.10 -4.10 -5.41
N THR A 76 -4.55 -2.97 -4.85
CA THR A 76 -3.65 -1.87 -4.47
C THR A 76 -2.72 -2.29 -3.35
N LEU A 77 -3.23 -2.87 -2.26
CA LEU A 77 -2.45 -3.27 -1.09
C LEU A 77 -1.46 -4.41 -1.39
N ALA A 78 -1.76 -5.26 -2.38
CA ALA A 78 -0.86 -6.31 -2.84
C ALA A 78 0.29 -5.78 -3.73
N SER A 79 0.19 -4.56 -4.25
CA SER A 79 1.18 -4.00 -5.17
C SER A 79 2.35 -3.32 -4.44
N ASP A 80 3.46 -3.07 -5.18
CA ASP A 80 4.64 -2.38 -4.65
C ASP A 80 4.32 -0.91 -4.31
N PHE A 81 4.28 -0.60 -3.02
CA PHE A 81 3.93 0.73 -2.49
C PHE A 81 4.94 1.84 -2.85
N ARG A 82 6.12 1.51 -3.35
CA ARG A 82 7.15 2.47 -3.79
C ARG A 82 6.84 3.06 -5.16
N THR A 83 5.97 2.41 -5.94
CA THR A 83 5.71 2.76 -7.34
C THR A 83 4.78 3.96 -7.51
N PRO A 84 4.91 4.72 -8.62
CA PRO A 84 3.93 5.74 -8.98
C PRO A 84 2.53 5.16 -9.19
N GLY A 85 2.43 3.92 -9.68
CA GLY A 85 1.17 3.18 -9.86
C GLY A 85 0.40 3.02 -8.56
N TYR A 86 1.08 2.57 -7.50
CA TYR A 86 0.49 2.47 -6.17
C TYR A 86 -0.05 3.82 -5.66
N ARG A 87 0.75 4.90 -5.79
CA ARG A 87 0.33 6.24 -5.35
C ARG A 87 -0.94 6.70 -6.07
N ARG A 88 -1.01 6.47 -7.39
CA ARG A 88 -2.19 6.78 -8.19
C ARG A 88 -3.40 5.96 -7.79
N ALA A 89 -3.24 4.65 -7.56
CA ALA A 89 -4.31 3.76 -7.11
C ALA A 89 -4.88 4.19 -5.75
N MET A 90 -4.00 4.52 -4.78
CA MET A 90 -4.41 5.05 -3.48
C MET A 90 -5.22 6.35 -3.61
N TYR A 91 -4.77 7.27 -4.45
CA TYR A 91 -5.51 8.50 -4.73
C TYR A 91 -6.89 8.21 -5.35
N GLN A 92 -6.96 7.32 -6.32
CA GLN A 92 -8.22 6.93 -6.97
C GLN A 92 -9.21 6.27 -5.99
N LEU A 93 -8.70 5.47 -5.03
CA LEU A 93 -9.54 4.89 -3.98
C LEU A 93 -10.17 5.99 -3.10
N VAL A 94 -9.40 7.00 -2.72
CA VAL A 94 -9.92 8.16 -1.94
C VAL A 94 -10.97 8.91 -2.75
N GLU A 95 -10.67 9.24 -4.01
CA GLU A 95 -11.56 10.01 -4.88
C GLU A 95 -12.90 9.30 -5.14
N ALA A 96 -12.85 8.00 -5.41
CA ALA A 96 -14.04 7.21 -5.70
C ALA A 96 -14.94 7.01 -4.46
N ASN A 97 -14.41 7.18 -3.26
CA ASN A 97 -15.12 6.87 -2.01
C ASN A 97 -15.30 8.11 -1.10
N ARG A 98 -15.36 9.30 -1.67
CA ARG A 98 -15.57 10.57 -0.92
C ARG A 98 -16.89 10.61 -0.12
N ASN A 99 -17.82 9.74 -0.44
CA ASN A 99 -19.11 9.63 0.26
C ASN A 99 -19.04 8.78 1.54
N CYS A 100 -17.89 8.18 1.86
CA CYS A 100 -17.69 7.45 3.11
C CYS A 100 -17.97 8.36 4.32
N PRO A 101 -18.77 7.92 5.32
CA PRO A 101 -19.33 8.78 6.39
C PRO A 101 -18.29 9.52 7.22
N SER A 102 -17.09 8.95 7.39
CA SER A 102 -15.99 9.55 8.14
C SER A 102 -15.46 10.87 7.55
N PHE A 103 -15.82 11.19 6.30
CA PHE A 103 -15.55 12.51 5.71
C PHE A 103 -16.57 13.58 6.12
N ARG A 104 -17.73 13.18 6.64
CA ARG A 104 -18.76 14.12 7.07
C ARG A 104 -18.37 14.74 8.40
N GLY A 105 -18.00 16.00 8.38
CA GLY A 105 -17.59 16.75 9.59
C GLY A 105 -16.13 17.19 9.60
N TYR A 106 -15.30 16.65 8.70
CA TYR A 106 -13.93 17.11 8.53
C TYR A 106 -13.79 17.85 7.21
N THR A 107 -13.41 19.12 7.25
CA THR A 107 -13.11 19.90 6.03
C THR A 107 -11.84 19.40 5.34
N ARG A 108 -10.94 18.72 6.06
CA ARG A 108 -9.75 18.06 5.55
C ARG A 108 -9.33 16.91 6.45
N LEU A 109 -9.28 15.71 5.90
CA LEU A 109 -8.63 14.57 6.53
C LEU A 109 -7.23 14.42 5.90
N ARG A 110 -6.17 14.64 6.70
CA ARG A 110 -4.79 14.42 6.26
C ARG A 110 -4.24 13.20 6.98
N ALA A 111 -3.87 12.19 6.23
CA ALA A 111 -3.20 11.02 6.77
C ALA A 111 -2.04 10.61 5.89
N SER A 112 -1.07 9.92 6.48
CA SER A 112 -0.06 9.24 5.67
C SER A 112 -0.72 8.11 4.87
N ARG A 113 -0.14 7.80 3.70
CA ARG A 113 -0.59 6.65 2.92
C ARG A 113 -0.53 5.34 3.70
N LEU A 114 0.43 5.22 4.62
CA LEU A 114 0.58 4.04 5.46
C LEU A 114 -0.62 3.86 6.40
N LEU A 115 -1.06 4.90 7.11
CA LEU A 115 -2.22 4.81 8.00
C LEU A 115 -3.49 4.45 7.24
N PHE A 116 -3.72 5.04 6.08
CA PHE A 116 -4.85 4.71 5.23
C PHE A 116 -4.77 3.27 4.68
N ALA A 117 -3.59 2.83 4.24
CA ALA A 117 -3.37 1.46 3.80
C ALA A 117 -3.60 0.45 4.94
N GLY A 118 -3.09 0.75 6.15
CA GLY A 118 -3.31 -0.06 7.34
C GLY A 118 -4.78 -0.23 7.67
N ALA A 119 -5.54 0.86 7.69
CA ALA A 119 -6.97 0.84 7.95
C ALA A 119 -7.77 -0.01 6.95
N MET A 120 -7.43 0.08 5.65
CA MET A 120 -8.03 -0.80 4.63
C MET A 120 -7.62 -2.26 4.83
N ALA A 121 -6.35 -2.50 5.15
CA ALA A 121 -5.80 -3.85 5.34
C ALA A 121 -6.47 -4.56 6.51
N GLU A 122 -6.62 -3.90 7.66
CA GLU A 122 -7.34 -4.43 8.82
C GLU A 122 -8.75 -4.85 8.45
N ARG A 123 -9.51 -3.95 7.83
CA ARG A 123 -10.88 -4.24 7.42
C ARG A 123 -10.98 -5.45 6.49
N LEU A 124 -10.03 -5.59 5.55
CA LEU A 124 -10.02 -6.72 4.62
C LEU A 124 -9.65 -8.04 5.28
N VAL A 125 -8.78 -8.02 6.30
CA VAL A 125 -8.40 -9.20 7.08
C VAL A 125 -9.55 -9.65 7.98
N GLU A 126 -10.29 -8.72 8.61
CA GLU A 126 -11.41 -9.00 9.50
C GLU A 126 -12.66 -9.47 8.75
N ARG A 127 -12.87 -8.97 7.54
CA ARG A 127 -14.11 -9.13 6.77
C ARG A 127 -14.50 -10.57 6.49
N ASP A 128 -13.53 -11.44 6.32
CA ASP A 128 -13.78 -12.82 5.91
C ASP A 128 -14.29 -13.70 7.07
N GLY A 129 -14.54 -13.10 8.25
CA GLY A 129 -15.09 -13.77 9.43
C GLY A 129 -14.18 -14.85 10.01
N LEU A 130 -12.95 -14.93 9.52
CA LEU A 130 -11.96 -15.89 9.97
C LEU A 130 -11.20 -15.32 11.18
N SER A 131 -10.78 -16.20 12.06
CA SER A 131 -9.91 -15.81 13.17
C SER A 131 -8.56 -15.35 12.63
N VAL A 132 -8.26 -14.06 12.76
CA VAL A 132 -7.05 -13.41 12.23
C VAL A 132 -5.79 -14.17 12.65
N ASN A 133 -5.67 -14.52 13.93
CA ASN A 133 -4.52 -15.25 14.44
C ASN A 133 -4.35 -16.63 13.77
N ARG A 134 -5.45 -17.34 13.50
CA ARG A 134 -5.40 -18.64 12.84
C ARG A 134 -4.91 -18.52 11.40
N GLU A 135 -5.40 -17.53 10.66
CA GLU A 135 -4.97 -17.32 9.28
C GLU A 135 -3.51 -16.86 9.20
N LEU A 136 -3.07 -15.99 10.10
CA LEU A 136 -1.66 -15.60 10.22
C LEU A 136 -0.75 -16.78 10.61
N ALA A 137 -1.18 -17.63 11.54
CA ALA A 137 -0.44 -18.84 11.92
C ALA A 137 -0.29 -19.82 10.73
N LYS A 138 -1.37 -20.02 9.95
CA LYS A 138 -1.31 -20.82 8.72
C LYS A 138 -0.37 -20.20 7.68
N ALA A 139 -0.44 -18.87 7.50
CA ALA A 139 0.40 -18.13 6.57
C ALA A 139 1.88 -18.21 6.96
N ALA A 140 2.20 -18.25 8.26
CA ALA A 140 3.57 -18.41 8.75
C ALA A 140 4.23 -19.72 8.30
N GLY A 141 3.45 -20.77 8.04
CA GLY A 141 3.93 -22.04 7.48
C GLY A 141 4.15 -22.04 5.95
N LYS A 142 3.75 -20.99 5.23
CA LYS A 142 3.90 -20.85 3.77
C LYS A 142 5.10 -19.97 3.42
N PRO A 143 5.59 -19.96 2.17
CA PRO A 143 6.56 -18.97 1.72
C PRO A 143 6.08 -17.54 2.00
N ALA A 144 6.98 -16.67 2.46
CA ALA A 144 6.65 -15.28 2.73
C ALA A 144 6.29 -14.55 1.43
N ALA A 145 5.32 -13.63 1.51
CA ALA A 145 5.04 -12.72 0.41
C ALA A 145 6.24 -11.80 0.11
N SER A 146 6.31 -11.30 -1.12
CA SER A 146 7.35 -10.34 -1.52
C SER A 146 7.29 -9.09 -0.66
N THR A 147 8.45 -8.57 -0.28
CA THR A 147 8.62 -7.34 0.49
C THR A 147 9.34 -6.29 -0.33
N TYR A 148 9.02 -5.02 -0.09
CA TYR A 148 9.45 -3.91 -0.93
C TYR A 148 10.42 -2.93 -0.25
N SER A 149 10.68 -3.11 1.04
CA SER A 149 11.67 -2.34 1.82
C SER A 149 12.14 -3.14 3.03
N SER A 150 13.22 -2.68 3.68
CA SER A 150 13.71 -3.28 4.93
C SER A 150 12.68 -3.23 6.06
N THR A 151 11.95 -2.11 6.17
CA THR A 151 10.85 -1.95 7.15
C THR A 151 9.71 -2.93 6.88
N ASP A 152 9.35 -3.09 5.61
CA ASP A 152 8.32 -4.02 5.17
C ASP A 152 8.72 -5.49 5.43
N SER A 153 9.99 -5.81 5.17
CA SER A 153 10.56 -7.13 5.50
C SER A 153 10.53 -7.38 7.00
N GLY A 154 10.86 -6.37 7.80
CA GLY A 154 10.76 -6.46 9.26
C GLY A 154 9.33 -6.64 9.75
N ALA A 155 8.36 -5.90 9.21
CA ALA A 155 6.95 -6.08 9.55
C ALA A 155 6.45 -7.49 9.18
N MET A 156 6.83 -8.00 8.01
CA MET A 156 6.54 -9.38 7.60
C MET A 156 7.17 -10.42 8.55
N CYS A 157 8.39 -10.19 9.02
CA CYS A 157 9.06 -11.01 10.02
C CYS A 157 8.25 -11.04 11.33
N VAL A 158 7.82 -9.88 11.86
CA VAL A 158 7.03 -9.80 13.09
C VAL A 158 5.70 -10.56 12.93
N VAL A 159 4.95 -10.32 11.88
CA VAL A 159 3.66 -10.98 11.61
C VAL A 159 3.80 -12.50 11.60
N ARG A 160 4.89 -13.01 11.06
CA ARG A 160 5.14 -14.47 10.97
C ARG A 160 5.71 -15.07 12.26
N SER A 161 6.40 -14.28 13.07
CA SER A 161 7.02 -14.74 14.31
C SER A 161 6.06 -14.77 15.49
N VAL A 162 5.15 -13.81 15.57
CA VAL A 162 4.22 -13.62 16.70
C VAL A 162 2.79 -13.30 16.21
N PRO A 163 2.16 -14.22 15.44
CA PRO A 163 0.86 -13.99 14.82
C PRO A 163 -0.26 -13.65 15.80
N ASP A 164 -0.23 -14.25 17.01
CA ASP A 164 -1.25 -14.00 18.05
C ASP A 164 -1.15 -12.59 18.62
N ASP A 165 0.06 -12.07 18.82
CA ASP A 165 0.26 -10.72 19.34
C ASP A 165 -0.13 -9.67 18.29
N VAL A 166 0.17 -9.93 17.01
CA VAL A 166 -0.28 -9.07 15.90
C VAL A 166 -1.80 -9.08 15.79
N ALA A 167 -2.45 -10.24 15.87
CA ALA A 167 -3.90 -10.34 15.86
C ALA A 167 -4.53 -9.60 17.06
N ARG A 168 -3.89 -9.65 18.23
CA ARG A 168 -4.33 -8.92 19.43
C ARG A 168 -4.26 -7.41 19.21
N LEU A 169 -3.17 -6.90 18.63
CA LEU A 169 -3.03 -5.48 18.30
C LEU A 169 -4.16 -5.02 17.36
N VAL A 170 -4.38 -5.75 16.28
CA VAL A 170 -5.42 -5.42 15.29
C VAL A 170 -6.82 -5.43 15.89
N ALA A 171 -7.08 -6.32 16.85
CA ALA A 171 -8.38 -6.42 17.54
C ALA A 171 -8.67 -5.31 18.56
N THR A 172 -7.70 -4.42 18.85
CA THR A 172 -7.91 -3.31 19.79
C THR A 172 -8.58 -2.11 19.11
N ASP A 173 -9.29 -1.30 19.91
CA ASP A 173 -9.76 0.00 19.44
C ASP A 173 -8.60 0.95 19.18
N VAL A 174 -8.65 1.67 18.05
CA VAL A 174 -7.62 2.65 17.64
C VAL A 174 -7.54 3.79 18.65
N ALA A 175 -6.33 4.20 18.98
CA ALA A 175 -6.01 5.23 19.95
C ALA A 175 -6.58 4.93 21.37
N SER A 176 -6.48 3.67 21.77
CA SER A 176 -6.84 3.20 23.11
C SER A 176 -5.60 2.78 23.92
N ASP A 177 -5.75 2.70 25.25
CA ASP A 177 -4.70 2.15 26.11
C ASP A 177 -4.42 0.67 25.81
N ALA A 178 -5.44 -0.07 25.37
CA ALA A 178 -5.32 -1.48 24.97
C ALA A 178 -4.43 -1.61 23.72
N GLU A 179 -4.58 -0.72 22.74
CA GLU A 179 -3.70 -0.66 21.56
C GLU A 179 -2.25 -0.39 21.99
N LYS A 180 -2.04 0.58 22.87
CA LYS A 180 -0.71 0.89 23.36
C LYS A 180 -0.08 -0.32 24.06
N ALA A 181 -0.81 -0.98 24.96
CA ALA A 181 -0.32 -2.16 25.66
C ALA A 181 -0.01 -3.32 24.70
N ALA A 182 -0.84 -3.54 23.67
CA ALA A 182 -0.59 -4.55 22.64
C ALA A 182 0.64 -4.21 21.78
N ALA A 183 0.85 -2.93 21.44
CA ALA A 183 2.03 -2.47 20.72
C ALA A 183 3.31 -2.62 21.57
N ASP A 184 3.24 -2.31 22.88
CA ASP A 184 4.35 -2.49 23.80
C ASP A 184 4.75 -3.97 23.93
N ALA A 185 3.78 -4.90 23.92
CA ALA A 185 4.05 -6.34 23.94
C ALA A 185 4.78 -6.86 22.68
N LEU A 186 4.71 -6.15 21.57
CA LEU A 186 5.39 -6.49 20.32
C LEU A 186 6.84 -6.01 20.26
N GLN A 187 7.31 -5.19 21.22
CA GLN A 187 8.67 -4.61 21.19
C GLN A 187 9.79 -5.65 21.08
N PRO A 188 9.77 -6.81 21.77
CA PRO A 188 10.82 -7.82 21.60
C PRO A 188 10.90 -8.37 20.17
N ALA A 189 9.76 -8.67 19.56
CA ALA A 189 9.68 -9.15 18.18
C ALA A 189 10.12 -8.06 17.18
N MET A 190 9.73 -6.80 17.43
CA MET A 190 10.17 -5.65 16.65
C MET A 190 11.70 -5.51 16.70
N ALA A 191 12.30 -5.58 17.88
CA ALA A 191 13.76 -5.50 18.04
C ALA A 191 14.49 -6.64 17.31
N ALA A 192 13.93 -7.84 17.31
CA ALA A 192 14.50 -8.99 16.62
C ALA A 192 14.41 -8.86 15.08
N CYS A 193 13.28 -8.35 14.56
CA CYS A 193 12.98 -8.30 13.12
C CYS A 193 13.45 -7.00 12.44
N LEU A 194 13.53 -5.87 13.15
CA LEU A 194 13.84 -4.54 12.60
C LEU A 194 15.24 -4.04 13.00
N LYS A 195 16.23 -4.91 13.01
CA LYS A 195 17.62 -4.64 13.48
C LYS A 195 18.29 -3.41 12.86
N THR A 196 17.85 -2.97 11.69
CA THR A 196 18.47 -1.86 10.95
C THR A 196 17.65 -0.57 10.98
N GLN A 197 16.50 -0.57 11.63
CA GLN A 197 15.64 0.60 11.64
C GLN A 197 16.16 1.63 12.65
N ARG A 198 16.49 2.82 12.15
CA ARG A 198 16.83 3.99 12.97
C ARG A 198 15.57 4.84 13.11
N GLY A 199 15.10 5.05 14.33
CA GLY A 199 14.00 5.90 14.66
C GLY A 199 12.90 5.20 15.47
N GLU A 200 12.18 5.99 16.22
CA GLU A 200 11.02 5.55 17.00
C GLU A 200 9.83 5.30 16.06
N VAL A 201 9.22 4.15 16.18
CA VAL A 201 7.99 3.81 15.45
C VAL A 201 6.83 4.14 16.36
N THR A 202 5.94 5.03 15.92
CA THR A 202 4.72 5.38 16.66
C THR A 202 3.75 4.17 16.68
N THR A 203 2.89 4.08 17.71
CA THR A 203 1.91 2.98 17.83
C THR A 203 1.02 2.87 16.60
N ASP A 204 0.49 3.99 16.09
CA ASP A 204 -0.32 4.05 14.87
C ASP A 204 0.46 3.61 13.62
N GLY A 205 1.72 4.03 13.51
CA GLY A 205 2.61 3.58 12.43
C GLY A 205 2.91 2.09 12.49
N LEU A 206 3.18 1.56 13.69
CA LEU A 206 3.40 0.13 13.90
C LEU A 206 2.17 -0.69 13.51
N ARG A 207 1.00 -0.32 14.04
CA ARG A 207 -0.27 -0.97 13.71
C ARG A 207 -0.48 -1.01 12.19
N ALA A 208 -0.34 0.11 11.51
CA ALA A 208 -0.54 0.18 10.06
C ALA A 208 0.47 -0.67 9.26
N MET A 209 1.74 -0.71 9.67
CA MET A 209 2.74 -1.59 9.06
C MET A 209 2.39 -3.06 9.23
N LEU A 210 2.03 -3.47 10.44
CA LEU A 210 1.70 -4.86 10.74
C LEU A 210 0.39 -5.28 10.06
N ALA A 211 -0.62 -4.41 10.00
CA ALA A 211 -1.86 -4.68 9.29
C ALA A 211 -1.63 -4.90 7.77
N THR A 212 -0.81 -4.05 7.12
CA THR A 212 -0.48 -4.24 5.70
C THR A 212 0.34 -5.51 5.45
N ALA A 213 1.26 -5.85 6.34
CA ALA A 213 2.03 -7.11 6.26
C ALA A 213 1.13 -8.33 6.51
N ALA A 214 0.23 -8.26 7.49
CA ALA A 214 -0.75 -9.30 7.78
C ALA A 214 -1.66 -9.58 6.59
N PHE A 215 -2.22 -8.54 5.98
CA PHE A 215 -3.03 -8.66 4.76
C PHE A 215 -2.30 -9.37 3.62
N ARG A 216 -1.04 -9.04 3.39
CA ARG A 216 -0.25 -9.68 2.32
C ARG A 216 0.25 -11.08 2.67
N SER A 217 0.20 -11.47 3.94
CA SER A 217 0.59 -12.81 4.41
C SER A 217 -0.51 -13.84 4.19
N ILE A 218 -1.77 -13.46 4.28
CA ILE A 218 -2.96 -14.31 4.15
C ILE A 218 -3.34 -14.50 2.69
#